data_ed3c1ed1b8f24f122a4cc17ad8d0e034
#
_entry.id   ed3c1ed1b8f24f122a4cc17ad8d0e034
#
_cell.length_a   1.000
_cell.length_b   1.000
_cell.length_c   1.000
_cell.angle_alpha   90.00
_cell.angle_beta   90.00
_cell.angle_gamma   90.00
#
_symmetry.space_group_name_H-M   'P 1'
#
loop_
_entity.id
_entity.type
_entity.pdbx_description
1 polymer ?
#
loop_
_entity_poly.entity_id
_entity_poly.type
_entity_poly.pdbx_seq_one_letter_code
_entity_poly.pdbx_strand_id
1 'polypeptide(L)'
;AGKDAGSLELDADVFGIQPNVPVMHQVVTAQLAARRSGTQSTKTRAEVSGGGKKPFKQKGTGNARQGSTRAPHFSGGGVALGPKPRKYGQKTPKKMIKLALRSALSDRAAEGKVVVIDAWNFDKPKTKDAIAVLSALGVTGRTLVVVGNDDDVAIRSFLNLPEVQLIEINELNAYDILCNDFIVFSQATLPGTSSAASAPAPKKAAAKKAAAPKAEAPAQVAALADIAPAAADLPKGAIAATEDGSAPEGYDIKGNADSGLYHVPGSAFYNRTVAEFWFATAEDAEAAGFQLPPSQRKSADSADGEES
;
A
#
# COMPACT_ATOMS: atom_id res chain seq x y z
N ALA A 1 -25.94 33.03 12.80
CA ALA A 1 -24.64 32.56 12.33
C ALA A 1 -23.52 33.30 13.08
N GLY A 2 -22.42 32.61 13.42
CA GLY A 2 -21.24 33.25 14.01
C GLY A 2 -21.28 33.47 15.51
N LYS A 3 -22.06 32.69 16.28
CA LYS A 3 -21.96 32.64 17.74
C LYS A 3 -21.03 31.52 18.12
N ASP A 4 -20.11 31.79 19.04
CA ASP A 4 -19.27 30.75 19.65
C ASP A 4 -20.16 29.75 20.37
N ALA A 5 -20.05 28.49 19.99
CA ALA A 5 -20.80 27.38 20.56
C ALA A 5 -20.06 26.73 21.75
N GLY A 6 -18.81 27.10 21.98
CA GLY A 6 -17.95 26.56 23.03
C GLY A 6 -16.60 26.07 22.51
N SER A 7 -15.83 25.39 23.34
CA SER A 7 -14.58 24.74 22.98
C SER A 7 -14.79 23.24 22.81
N LEU A 8 -14.24 22.67 21.74
CA LEU A 8 -14.24 21.24 21.47
C LEU A 8 -12.81 20.70 21.60
N GLU A 9 -12.62 19.65 22.39
CA GLU A 9 -11.34 18.96 22.44
C GLU A 9 -11.16 18.09 21.19
N LEU A 10 -10.07 18.34 20.46
CA LEU A 10 -9.70 17.55 19.30
C LEU A 10 -8.98 16.26 19.71
N ASP A 11 -9.24 15.17 19.01
CA ASP A 11 -8.58 13.89 19.25
C ASP A 11 -7.06 14.00 19.05
N ALA A 12 -6.28 13.76 20.11
CA ALA A 12 -4.83 13.83 20.10
C ALA A 12 -4.18 12.84 19.12
N ASP A 13 -4.80 11.69 18.86
CA ASP A 13 -4.32 10.70 17.90
C ASP A 13 -4.41 11.17 16.45
N VAL A 14 -5.25 12.16 16.17
CA VAL A 14 -5.47 12.71 14.83
C VAL A 14 -4.85 14.09 14.66
N PHE A 15 -5.00 14.95 15.66
CA PHE A 15 -4.61 16.36 15.59
C PHE A 15 -3.41 16.72 16.48
N GLY A 16 -2.92 15.79 17.33
CA GLY A 16 -1.82 16.03 18.27
C GLY A 16 -0.48 15.39 17.87
N ILE A 17 -0.36 14.85 16.66
CA ILE A 17 0.85 14.15 16.21
C ILE A 17 1.89 15.17 15.73
N GLN A 18 3.17 14.94 16.03
CA GLN A 18 4.25 15.74 15.44
C GLN A 18 4.27 15.58 13.92
N PRO A 19 4.20 16.67 13.13
CA PRO A 19 4.18 16.60 11.68
C PRO A 19 5.42 15.96 11.09
N ASN A 20 5.25 14.96 10.20
CA ASN A 20 6.33 14.27 9.51
C ASN A 20 6.40 14.74 8.04
N VAL A 21 7.18 15.77 7.78
CA VAL A 21 7.32 16.39 6.45
C VAL A 21 7.78 15.42 5.36
N PRO A 22 8.80 14.55 5.56
CA PRO A 22 9.21 13.57 4.55
C PRO A 22 8.08 12.62 4.12
N VAL A 23 7.27 12.17 5.06
CA VAL A 23 6.14 11.28 4.77
C VAL A 23 5.05 12.01 3.98
N MET A 24 4.70 13.25 4.38
CA MET A 24 3.76 14.09 3.65
C MET A 24 4.24 14.33 2.22
N HIS A 25 5.50 14.71 2.03
CA HIS A 25 6.10 14.94 0.71
C HIS A 25 6.00 13.70 -0.19
N GLN A 26 6.37 12.52 0.32
CA GLN A 26 6.32 11.28 -0.47
C GLN A 26 4.89 10.92 -0.88
N VAL A 27 3.91 11.05 0.02
CA VAL A 27 2.50 10.75 -0.26
C VAL A 27 1.92 11.73 -1.27
N VAL A 28 2.18 13.03 -1.12
CA VAL A 28 1.73 14.07 -2.06
C VAL A 28 2.36 13.86 -3.44
N THR A 29 3.66 13.57 -3.51
CA THR A 29 4.33 13.28 -4.79
C THR A 29 3.71 12.06 -5.48
N ALA A 30 3.39 11.00 -4.74
CA ALA A 30 2.72 9.81 -5.28
C ALA A 30 1.30 10.13 -5.80
N GLN A 31 0.54 10.97 -5.08
CA GLN A 31 -0.80 11.40 -5.46
C GLN A 31 -0.76 12.26 -6.74
N LEU A 32 0.15 13.23 -6.83
CA LEU A 32 0.33 14.06 -8.02
C LEU A 32 0.81 13.25 -9.23
N ALA A 33 1.70 12.29 -9.02
CA ALA A 33 2.12 11.37 -10.08
C ALA A 33 0.95 10.54 -10.62
N ALA A 34 0.04 10.09 -9.77
CA ALA A 34 -1.14 9.32 -10.17
C ALA A 34 -2.14 10.13 -11.03
N ARG A 35 -2.16 11.46 -10.92
CA ARG A 35 -2.99 12.36 -11.75
C ARG A 35 -2.55 12.42 -13.22
N ARG A 36 -1.30 12.03 -13.53
CA ARG A 36 -0.79 12.06 -14.90
C ARG A 36 -1.49 11.01 -15.75
N SER A 37 -2.12 11.43 -16.84
CA SER A 37 -2.83 10.53 -17.77
C SER A 37 -1.90 9.57 -18.49
N GLY A 38 -0.67 10.02 -18.80
CA GLY A 38 0.35 9.20 -19.44
C GLY A 38 -0.01 8.70 -20.84
N THR A 39 -0.76 9.49 -21.61
CA THR A 39 -1.32 9.10 -22.92
C THR A 39 -0.38 9.33 -24.10
N GLN A 40 0.81 9.91 -23.89
CA GLN A 40 1.77 10.13 -24.97
C GLN A 40 2.17 8.81 -25.64
N SER A 41 2.13 8.79 -26.96
CA SER A 41 2.45 7.62 -27.76
C SER A 41 3.17 8.00 -29.03
N THR A 42 4.17 7.20 -29.42
CA THR A 42 4.84 7.29 -30.71
C THR A 42 4.77 5.93 -31.41
N LYS A 43 4.77 5.92 -32.73
CA LYS A 43 4.76 4.69 -33.51
C LYS A 43 6.18 4.13 -33.61
N THR A 44 6.37 2.90 -33.16
CA THR A 44 7.58 2.12 -33.39
C THR A 44 7.62 1.59 -34.82
N ARG A 45 8.75 1.07 -35.24
CA ARG A 45 8.92 0.45 -36.57
C ARG A 45 7.83 -0.58 -36.92
N ALA A 46 7.36 -1.33 -35.96
CA ALA A 46 6.32 -2.34 -36.14
C ALA A 46 4.92 -1.75 -36.32
N GLU A 47 4.69 -0.56 -35.73
CA GLU A 47 3.37 0.12 -35.74
C GLU A 47 3.19 1.06 -36.94
N VAL A 48 4.28 1.44 -37.61
CA VAL A 48 4.21 2.27 -38.81
C VAL A 48 3.80 1.40 -39.98
N SER A 49 2.77 1.83 -40.74
CA SER A 49 2.28 1.14 -41.91
C SER A 49 3.37 0.99 -42.97
N GLY A 50 3.46 -0.19 -43.59
CA GLY A 50 4.40 -0.50 -44.67
C GLY A 50 5.70 -1.14 -44.16
N GLY A 51 6.67 -1.32 -45.08
CA GLY A 51 8.00 -1.84 -44.77
C GLY A 51 8.09 -3.35 -44.50
N GLY A 52 7.05 -4.13 -44.81
CA GLY A 52 7.06 -5.60 -44.67
C GLY A 52 8.02 -6.31 -45.62
N LYS A 53 8.21 -5.79 -46.84
CA LYS A 53 9.16 -6.32 -47.82
C LYS A 53 10.56 -5.79 -47.54
N LYS A 54 11.56 -6.69 -47.59
CA LYS A 54 12.97 -6.30 -47.51
C LYS A 54 13.34 -5.44 -48.73
N PRO A 55 13.99 -4.25 -48.56
CA PRO A 55 14.27 -3.30 -49.65
C PRO A 55 15.11 -3.92 -50.77
N PHE A 56 16.14 -4.70 -50.46
CA PHE A 56 17.05 -5.34 -51.39
C PHE A 56 17.71 -6.57 -50.78
N LYS A 57 18.45 -7.34 -51.59
CA LYS A 57 19.15 -8.58 -51.22
C LYS A 57 20.19 -8.29 -50.11
N GLN A 58 20.49 -9.28 -49.27
CA GLN A 58 21.39 -9.16 -48.11
C GLN A 58 22.84 -8.85 -48.51
N LYS A 59 23.29 -9.33 -49.67
CA LYS A 59 24.66 -9.17 -50.23
C LYS A 59 24.59 -8.91 -51.74
N GLY A 60 25.66 -8.36 -52.31
CA GLY A 60 25.80 -8.17 -53.77
C GLY A 60 25.18 -6.89 -54.33
N THR A 61 24.75 -5.92 -53.49
CA THR A 61 24.19 -4.63 -53.94
C THR A 61 25.12 -3.45 -53.75
N GLY A 62 26.26 -3.61 -53.06
CA GLY A 62 27.16 -2.50 -52.70
C GLY A 62 26.62 -1.59 -51.61
N ASN A 63 25.35 -1.70 -51.23
CA ASN A 63 24.70 -0.85 -50.22
C ASN A 63 24.78 -1.46 -48.83
N ALA A 64 24.63 -0.59 -47.81
CA ALA A 64 24.50 -1.02 -46.42
C ALA A 64 23.25 -1.91 -46.22
N ARG A 65 23.36 -2.94 -45.41
CA ARG A 65 22.29 -3.92 -45.19
C ARG A 65 21.07 -3.27 -44.56
N GLN A 66 19.89 -3.50 -45.12
CA GLN A 66 18.62 -2.96 -44.63
C GLN A 66 17.58 -4.06 -44.47
N GLY A 67 16.84 -4.02 -43.34
CA GLY A 67 15.76 -4.97 -43.06
C GLY A 67 14.36 -4.44 -43.38
N SER A 68 14.16 -3.13 -43.26
CA SER A 68 12.86 -2.49 -43.49
C SER A 68 13.05 -1.00 -43.78
N THR A 69 12.21 -0.45 -44.63
CA THR A 69 12.15 0.98 -44.98
C THR A 69 11.50 1.81 -43.85
N ARG A 70 10.95 1.15 -42.81
CA ARG A 70 10.36 1.80 -41.63
C ARG A 70 11.31 1.80 -40.42
N ALA A 71 12.58 1.49 -40.62
CA ALA A 71 13.58 1.63 -39.57
C ALA A 71 13.74 3.13 -39.16
N PRO A 72 14.15 3.45 -37.93
CA PRO A 72 14.16 4.83 -37.39
C PRO A 72 15.04 5.82 -38.20
N HIS A 73 16.04 5.36 -38.91
CA HIS A 73 16.93 6.19 -39.72
C HIS A 73 16.36 6.54 -41.11
N PHE A 74 15.23 5.94 -41.50
CA PHE A 74 14.54 6.31 -42.74
C PHE A 74 13.50 7.40 -42.51
N SER A 75 13.36 8.28 -43.50
CA SER A 75 12.27 9.24 -43.54
C SER A 75 10.92 8.51 -43.55
N GLY A 76 10.00 8.87 -42.66
CA GLY A 76 8.74 8.16 -42.48
C GLY A 76 8.87 6.82 -41.77
N GLY A 77 10.03 6.52 -41.16
CA GLY A 77 10.22 5.35 -40.31
C GLY A 77 9.64 5.56 -38.88
N GLY A 78 9.70 4.49 -38.09
CA GLY A 78 9.27 4.55 -36.70
C GLY A 78 10.24 5.30 -35.80
N VAL A 79 9.77 5.71 -34.62
CA VAL A 79 10.61 6.35 -33.59
C VAL A 79 11.28 5.29 -32.75
N ALA A 80 12.61 5.40 -32.56
CA ALA A 80 13.35 4.57 -31.61
C ALA A 80 13.21 5.19 -30.21
N LEU A 81 12.94 4.34 -29.21
CA LEU A 81 12.84 4.74 -27.80
C LEU A 81 11.87 5.90 -27.51
N GLY A 82 10.86 6.07 -28.37
CA GLY A 82 9.85 7.11 -28.17
C GLY A 82 8.91 6.81 -26.98
N PRO A 83 8.21 7.82 -26.47
CA PRO A 83 7.30 7.65 -25.36
C PRO A 83 6.15 6.73 -25.70
N LYS A 84 5.80 5.86 -24.75
CA LYS A 84 4.64 4.96 -24.84
C LYS A 84 3.68 5.25 -23.69
N PRO A 85 2.37 5.01 -23.87
CA PRO A 85 1.40 5.17 -22.80
C PRO A 85 1.78 4.32 -21.60
N ARG A 86 1.81 4.96 -20.42
CA ARG A 86 2.10 4.27 -19.16
C ARG A 86 1.37 4.92 -17.99
N LYS A 87 1.13 4.14 -16.95
CA LYS A 87 0.63 4.65 -15.68
C LYS A 87 1.79 5.18 -14.84
N TYR A 88 1.56 6.31 -14.17
CA TYR A 88 2.54 6.93 -13.28
C TYR A 88 2.23 6.74 -11.79
N GLY A 89 1.18 5.97 -11.46
CA GLY A 89 0.81 5.69 -10.08
C GLY A 89 1.93 4.99 -9.30
N GLN A 90 2.21 5.48 -8.10
CA GLN A 90 3.19 4.94 -7.17
C GLN A 90 2.47 4.21 -6.04
N LYS A 91 2.88 2.98 -5.74
CA LYS A 91 2.33 2.21 -4.62
C LYS A 91 2.83 2.80 -3.30
N THR A 92 1.91 3.29 -2.48
CA THR A 92 2.22 3.83 -1.16
C THR A 92 1.52 2.98 -0.08
N PRO A 93 2.21 2.58 1.01
CA PRO A 93 1.60 1.84 2.10
C PRO A 93 0.45 2.61 2.75
N LYS A 94 -0.66 1.93 3.06
CA LYS A 94 -1.84 2.56 3.70
C LYS A 94 -1.53 3.25 5.03
N LYS A 95 -0.60 2.68 5.83
CA LYS A 95 -0.15 3.29 7.09
C LYS A 95 0.55 4.63 6.86
N MET A 96 1.34 4.74 5.80
CA MET A 96 2.03 5.98 5.43
C MET A 96 1.05 7.06 4.97
N ILE A 97 0.02 6.71 4.18
CA ILE A 97 -1.04 7.63 3.76
C ILE A 97 -1.79 8.17 4.98
N LYS A 98 -2.17 7.29 5.94
CA LYS A 98 -2.83 7.70 7.19
C LYS A 98 -1.95 8.61 8.05
N LEU A 99 -0.65 8.32 8.14
CA LEU A 99 0.30 9.16 8.89
C LEU A 99 0.45 10.53 8.23
N ALA A 100 0.53 10.61 6.91
CA ALA A 100 0.59 11.87 6.17
C ALA A 100 -0.66 12.74 6.41
N LEU A 101 -1.85 12.12 6.38
CA LEU A 101 -3.11 12.80 6.65
C LEU A 101 -3.15 13.38 8.07
N ARG A 102 -2.81 12.56 9.09
CA ARG A 102 -2.77 13.00 10.48
C ARG A 102 -1.73 14.10 10.71
N SER A 103 -0.55 13.97 10.09
CA SER A 103 0.50 15.00 10.17
C SER A 103 0.04 16.35 9.57
N ALA A 104 -0.68 16.33 8.45
CA ALA A 104 -1.21 17.54 7.84
C ALA A 104 -2.33 18.18 8.68
N LEU A 105 -3.21 17.38 9.27
CA LEU A 105 -4.25 17.85 10.18
C LEU A 105 -3.66 18.43 11.48
N SER A 106 -2.64 17.79 12.04
CA SER A 106 -1.97 18.26 13.26
C SER A 106 -1.25 19.59 13.02
N ASP A 107 -0.63 19.77 11.87
CA ASP A 107 0.02 21.02 11.45
C ASP A 107 -0.99 22.16 11.39
N ARG A 108 -2.12 21.98 10.72
CA ARG A 108 -3.20 22.97 10.64
C ARG A 108 -3.86 23.25 11.99
N ALA A 109 -3.99 22.24 12.84
CA ALA A 109 -4.51 22.41 14.20
C ALA A 109 -3.56 23.24 15.08
N ALA A 110 -2.24 22.98 15.00
CA ALA A 110 -1.22 23.75 15.71
C ALA A 110 -1.18 25.23 15.27
N GLU A 111 -1.48 25.51 14.01
CA GLU A 111 -1.60 26.87 13.47
C GLU A 111 -2.95 27.55 13.82
N GLY A 112 -3.88 26.85 14.48
CA GLY A 112 -5.22 27.38 14.77
C GLY A 112 -6.12 27.56 13.56
N LYS A 113 -5.83 26.86 12.47
CA LYS A 113 -6.55 26.97 11.19
C LYS A 113 -7.62 25.90 10.97
N VAL A 114 -7.96 25.15 12.01
CA VAL A 114 -9.06 24.20 12.02
C VAL A 114 -10.27 24.81 12.71
N VAL A 115 -11.37 24.94 12.00
CA VAL A 115 -12.62 25.48 12.49
C VAL A 115 -13.67 24.38 12.50
N VAL A 116 -14.39 24.23 13.60
CA VAL A 116 -15.47 23.25 13.73
C VAL A 116 -16.78 23.96 13.90
N ILE A 117 -17.80 23.57 13.15
CA ILE A 117 -19.16 24.07 13.27
C ILE A 117 -20.09 22.94 13.72
N ASP A 118 -21.20 23.28 14.34
CA ASP A 118 -22.19 22.27 14.78
C ASP A 118 -22.83 21.56 13.59
N ALA A 119 -23.45 22.31 12.68
CA ALA A 119 -24.09 21.80 11.47
C ALA A 119 -24.24 22.89 10.40
N TRP A 120 -24.42 22.46 9.15
CA TRP A 120 -24.73 23.33 8.01
C TRP A 120 -26.24 23.59 7.94
N ASN A 121 -26.73 24.62 8.62
CA ASN A 121 -28.17 24.97 8.65
C ASN A 121 -28.54 25.92 7.51
N PHE A 122 -28.62 25.40 6.29
CA PHE A 122 -29.11 26.14 5.12
C PHE A 122 -30.52 25.65 4.73
N ASP A 123 -31.52 26.55 4.73
CA ASP A 123 -32.87 26.21 4.27
C ASP A 123 -32.95 26.03 2.74
N LYS A 124 -32.19 26.84 2.01
CA LYS A 124 -32.09 26.81 0.54
C LYS A 124 -30.68 27.07 0.07
N PRO A 125 -30.27 26.53 -1.09
CA PRO A 125 -28.93 26.79 -1.64
C PRO A 125 -28.78 28.30 -1.96
N LYS A 126 -27.86 28.97 -1.28
CA LYS A 126 -27.52 30.38 -1.48
C LYS A 126 -26.04 30.64 -1.22
N THR A 127 -25.34 31.17 -2.23
CA THR A 127 -23.93 31.56 -2.13
C THR A 127 -23.71 32.73 -1.18
N LYS A 128 -24.64 33.67 -1.10
CA LYS A 128 -24.56 34.84 -0.20
C LYS A 128 -24.55 34.42 1.27
N ASP A 129 -25.36 33.42 1.63
CA ASP A 129 -25.41 32.92 2.99
C ASP A 129 -24.11 32.14 3.32
N ALA A 130 -23.55 31.41 2.36
CA ALA A 130 -22.25 30.74 2.49
C ALA A 130 -21.10 31.71 2.73
N ILE A 131 -21.05 32.83 1.98
CA ILE A 131 -20.05 33.90 2.18
C ILE A 131 -20.20 34.54 3.56
N ALA A 132 -21.45 34.79 3.99
CA ALA A 132 -21.73 35.37 5.29
C ALA A 132 -21.26 34.45 6.45
N VAL A 133 -21.42 33.13 6.29
CA VAL A 133 -20.92 32.15 7.26
C VAL A 133 -19.39 32.15 7.32
N LEU A 134 -18.69 32.11 6.19
CA LEU A 134 -17.21 32.15 6.16
C LEU A 134 -16.66 33.44 6.75
N SER A 135 -17.28 34.59 6.45
CA SER A 135 -16.90 35.88 7.03
C SER A 135 -17.14 35.92 8.54
N ALA A 136 -18.23 35.34 9.04
CA ALA A 136 -18.54 35.27 10.46
C ALA A 136 -17.56 34.34 11.22
N LEU A 137 -17.02 33.31 10.55
CA LEU A 137 -16.00 32.41 11.11
C LEU A 137 -14.58 33.03 11.07
N GLY A 138 -14.41 34.21 10.46
CA GLY A 138 -13.11 34.85 10.32
C GLY A 138 -12.16 34.12 9.38
N VAL A 139 -12.67 33.28 8.51
CA VAL A 139 -11.86 32.49 7.58
C VAL A 139 -11.49 33.35 6.37
N THR A 140 -10.20 33.48 6.10
CA THR A 140 -9.64 34.26 4.99
C THR A 140 -8.71 33.39 4.13
N GLY A 141 -8.74 33.56 2.81
CA GLY A 141 -7.92 32.79 1.88
C GLY A 141 -8.60 31.49 1.43
N ARG A 142 -7.79 30.52 1.03
CA ARG A 142 -8.28 29.22 0.54
C ARG A 142 -8.82 28.37 1.69
N THR A 143 -10.04 27.92 1.54
CA THR A 143 -10.74 27.17 2.57
C THR A 143 -11.17 25.78 2.07
N LEU A 144 -10.80 24.76 2.81
CA LEU A 144 -11.28 23.40 2.62
C LEU A 144 -12.52 23.18 3.50
N VAL A 145 -13.67 22.98 2.88
CA VAL A 145 -14.91 22.66 3.60
C VAL A 145 -15.19 21.17 3.46
N VAL A 146 -15.21 20.48 4.59
CA VAL A 146 -15.49 19.03 4.65
C VAL A 146 -16.96 18.83 4.93
N VAL A 147 -17.66 18.23 3.97
CA VAL A 147 -19.11 18.00 4.00
C VAL A 147 -19.46 16.54 4.19
N GLY A 148 -20.61 16.26 4.76
CA GLY A 148 -21.20 14.93 4.81
C GLY A 148 -21.95 14.62 3.52
N ASN A 149 -22.27 13.34 3.32
CA ASN A 149 -23.02 12.88 2.14
C ASN A 149 -24.45 13.45 2.09
N ASP A 150 -25.00 13.85 3.23
CA ASP A 150 -26.39 14.33 3.37
C ASP A 150 -26.48 15.87 3.25
N ASP A 151 -25.36 16.58 3.11
CA ASP A 151 -25.29 18.05 3.12
C ASP A 151 -25.46 18.68 1.72
N ASP A 152 -26.37 18.16 0.88
CA ASP A 152 -26.60 18.63 -0.51
C ASP A 152 -26.83 20.15 -0.64
N VAL A 153 -27.56 20.75 0.32
CA VAL A 153 -27.87 22.18 0.31
C VAL A 153 -26.61 23.01 0.58
N ALA A 154 -25.76 22.55 1.50
CA ALA A 154 -24.48 23.20 1.80
C ALA A 154 -23.52 23.07 0.60
N ILE A 155 -23.41 21.88 0.00
CA ILE A 155 -22.60 21.65 -1.19
C ILE A 155 -22.95 22.63 -2.30
N ARG A 156 -24.23 22.77 -2.65
CA ARG A 156 -24.69 23.70 -3.69
C ARG A 156 -24.46 25.17 -3.33
N SER A 157 -24.46 25.52 -2.05
CA SER A 157 -24.22 26.88 -1.56
C SER A 157 -22.75 27.28 -1.71
N PHE A 158 -21.81 26.36 -1.49
CA PHE A 158 -20.38 26.63 -1.56
C PHE A 158 -19.75 26.36 -2.93
N LEU A 159 -20.34 25.52 -3.78
CA LEU A 159 -19.77 25.03 -5.03
C LEU A 159 -19.27 26.12 -5.98
N ASN A 160 -19.94 27.26 -6.01
CA ASN A 160 -19.61 28.38 -6.93
C ASN A 160 -18.57 29.35 -6.36
N LEU A 161 -18.04 29.11 -5.16
CA LEU A 161 -17.05 29.99 -4.54
C LEU A 161 -15.64 29.55 -4.94
N PRO A 162 -14.85 30.39 -5.62
CA PRO A 162 -13.52 30.01 -6.14
C PRO A 162 -12.48 29.79 -5.03
N GLU A 163 -12.68 30.39 -3.86
CA GLU A 163 -11.81 30.29 -2.69
C GLU A 163 -12.11 29.06 -1.83
N VAL A 164 -13.22 28.38 -2.11
CA VAL A 164 -13.68 27.23 -1.34
C VAL A 164 -13.50 25.94 -2.14
N GLN A 165 -12.79 25.01 -1.56
CA GLN A 165 -12.72 23.64 -2.03
C GLN A 165 -13.63 22.76 -1.18
N LEU A 166 -14.55 22.05 -1.82
CA LEU A 166 -15.42 21.10 -1.17
C LEU A 166 -14.85 19.69 -1.29
N ILE A 167 -14.90 18.93 -0.22
CA ILE A 167 -14.50 17.54 -0.21
C ILE A 167 -15.39 16.74 0.76
N GLU A 168 -15.67 15.49 0.42
CA GLU A 168 -16.32 14.57 1.32
C GLU A 168 -15.32 14.00 2.34
N ILE A 169 -15.80 13.62 3.53
CA ILE A 169 -14.93 13.06 4.59
C ILE A 169 -14.13 11.84 4.12
N ASN A 170 -14.73 11.01 3.26
CA ASN A 170 -14.10 9.80 2.73
C ASN A 170 -12.98 10.07 1.72
N GLU A 171 -12.98 11.24 1.11
CA GLU A 171 -12.02 11.69 0.09
C GLU A 171 -10.92 12.56 0.67
N LEU A 172 -11.00 12.90 1.97
CA LEU A 172 -10.04 13.74 2.65
C LEU A 172 -8.60 13.20 2.53
N ASN A 173 -7.72 14.03 2.01
CA ASN A 173 -6.33 13.65 1.74
C ASN A 173 -5.34 14.77 2.11
N ALA A 174 -4.06 14.40 2.30
CA ALA A 174 -3.03 15.31 2.75
C ALA A 174 -2.76 16.45 1.74
N TYR A 175 -2.90 16.22 0.44
CA TYR A 175 -2.66 17.23 -0.58
C TYR A 175 -3.67 18.38 -0.48
N ASP A 176 -4.96 18.07 -0.39
CA ASP A 176 -6.00 19.10 -0.32
C ASP A 176 -5.93 19.89 0.99
N ILE A 177 -5.55 19.25 2.11
CA ILE A 177 -5.30 19.93 3.38
C ILE A 177 -4.15 20.94 3.25
N LEU A 178 -3.05 20.55 2.62
CA LEU A 178 -1.86 21.42 2.46
C LEU A 178 -2.07 22.55 1.45
N CYS A 179 -2.96 22.37 0.47
CA CYS A 179 -3.28 23.41 -0.52
C CYS A 179 -4.20 24.50 0.01
N ASN A 180 -4.89 24.27 1.12
CA ASN A 180 -5.82 25.21 1.71
C ASN A 180 -5.27 25.80 3.01
N ASP A 181 -5.62 27.05 3.31
CA ASP A 181 -5.18 27.73 4.52
C ASP A 181 -6.02 27.32 5.73
N PHE A 182 -7.32 27.26 5.56
CA PHE A 182 -8.28 26.88 6.63
C PHE A 182 -9.01 25.60 6.28
N ILE A 183 -9.37 24.87 7.31
CA ILE A 183 -10.20 23.65 7.20
C ILE A 183 -11.43 23.83 8.08
N VAL A 184 -12.61 23.66 7.48
CA VAL A 184 -13.87 23.75 8.20
C VAL A 184 -14.55 22.38 8.24
N PHE A 185 -14.76 21.86 9.43
CA PHE A 185 -15.48 20.61 9.68
C PHE A 185 -16.84 20.92 10.30
N SER A 186 -17.83 20.07 10.02
CA SER A 186 -19.00 19.95 10.91
C SER A 186 -18.70 18.93 12.02
N GLN A 187 -19.43 18.95 13.13
CA GLN A 187 -19.28 17.94 14.18
C GLN A 187 -19.45 16.53 13.66
N ALA A 188 -20.33 16.34 12.66
CA ALA A 188 -20.56 15.04 12.02
C ALA A 188 -19.38 14.56 11.14
N THR A 189 -18.60 15.50 10.57
CA THR A 189 -17.49 15.19 9.66
C THR A 189 -16.13 15.25 10.33
N LEU A 190 -16.05 15.60 11.62
CA LEU A 190 -14.79 15.68 12.35
C LEU A 190 -14.17 14.29 12.54
N PRO A 191 -12.95 14.02 12.04
CA PRO A 191 -12.30 12.75 12.26
C PRO A 191 -11.87 12.59 13.73
N GLY A 192 -12.15 11.43 14.34
CA GLY A 192 -11.82 11.14 15.74
C GLY A 192 -13.00 11.24 16.70
N THR A 193 -14.05 11.98 16.39
CA THR A 193 -15.30 11.89 17.17
C THR A 193 -15.99 10.58 16.83
N SER A 194 -16.13 9.69 17.78
CA SER A 194 -16.94 8.48 17.64
C SER A 194 -18.43 8.86 17.64
N SER A 195 -18.89 9.45 16.54
CA SER A 195 -20.29 9.44 16.23
C SER A 195 -20.61 8.02 15.77
N ALA A 196 -21.26 7.28 16.66
CA ALA A 196 -21.81 5.96 16.35
C ALA A 196 -23.01 6.11 15.40
N ALA A 197 -22.74 6.36 14.13
CA ALA A 197 -23.76 6.27 13.09
C ALA A 197 -23.10 6.06 11.74
N SER A 198 -22.97 4.81 11.40
CA SER A 198 -22.59 4.17 10.16
C SER A 198 -21.41 3.21 10.29
N ALA A 199 -21.61 2.19 11.11
CA ALA A 199 -20.83 0.97 10.96
C ALA A 199 -21.28 0.28 9.67
N PRO A 200 -20.39 0.06 8.66
CA PRO A 200 -20.71 -0.91 7.64
C PRO A 200 -20.84 -2.27 8.31
N ALA A 201 -21.91 -2.99 7.97
CA ALA A 201 -22.25 -4.30 8.49
C ALA A 201 -21.03 -5.21 8.62
N PRO A 202 -20.91 -6.02 9.69
CA PRO A 202 -19.72 -6.82 9.92
C PRO A 202 -19.59 -7.88 8.83
N LYS A 203 -18.66 -7.69 7.91
CA LYS A 203 -18.14 -8.79 7.09
C LYS A 203 -17.53 -9.79 8.05
N LYS A 204 -18.09 -11.01 8.09
CA LYS A 204 -17.64 -12.14 8.89
C LYS A 204 -16.11 -12.16 8.93
N ALA A 205 -15.58 -11.98 10.13
CA ALA A 205 -14.16 -12.08 10.40
C ALA A 205 -13.68 -13.50 10.12
N ALA A 206 -12.90 -13.65 9.07
CA ALA A 206 -11.96 -14.75 9.01
C ALA A 206 -10.91 -14.49 10.09
N ALA A 207 -10.78 -15.41 11.02
CA ALA A 207 -9.88 -15.35 12.14
C ALA A 207 -8.44 -15.09 11.65
N LYS A 208 -7.94 -13.90 11.88
CA LYS A 208 -6.56 -13.54 11.59
C LYS A 208 -5.77 -13.70 12.88
N LYS A 209 -4.98 -14.78 12.91
CA LYS A 209 -3.99 -15.08 13.93
C LYS A 209 -3.10 -13.86 14.14
N ALA A 210 -2.96 -13.41 15.38
CA ALA A 210 -2.15 -12.27 15.76
C ALA A 210 -0.68 -12.51 15.37
N ALA A 211 -0.10 -11.60 14.60
CA ALA A 211 1.33 -11.56 14.36
C ALA A 211 1.97 -10.64 15.40
N ALA A 212 2.92 -11.17 16.14
CA ALA A 212 3.76 -10.44 17.09
C ALA A 212 4.66 -9.40 16.39
N PRO A 213 5.04 -8.30 17.05
CA PRO A 213 5.81 -7.22 16.45
C PRO A 213 7.27 -7.64 16.21
N LYS A 214 7.73 -7.52 14.98
CA LYS A 214 9.10 -7.73 14.58
C LYS A 214 9.89 -6.45 14.90
N ALA A 215 10.75 -6.53 15.91
CA ALA A 215 11.68 -5.46 16.27
C ALA A 215 12.78 -5.31 15.21
N GLU A 216 13.11 -4.06 14.89
CA GLU A 216 14.27 -3.67 14.10
C GLU A 216 15.57 -4.03 14.83
N ALA A 217 16.52 -4.56 14.08
CA ALA A 217 17.86 -4.84 14.55
C ALA A 217 18.80 -3.65 14.28
N PRO A 218 19.59 -3.18 15.28
CA PRO A 218 20.87 -2.58 15.02
C PRO A 218 21.96 -3.63 15.15
N ALA A 219 22.90 -3.61 14.21
CA ALA A 219 24.09 -4.41 14.23
C ALA A 219 24.97 -4.08 15.45
N GLN A 220 25.18 -5.05 16.33
CA GLN A 220 26.42 -5.16 17.11
C GLN A 220 26.57 -6.58 17.62
N VAL A 221 27.73 -7.13 17.32
CA VAL A 221 28.22 -8.44 17.72
C VAL A 221 28.55 -8.40 19.21
N ALA A 222 27.93 -9.25 20.03
CA ALA A 222 28.56 -9.86 21.21
C ALA A 222 27.62 -10.85 21.91
N ALA A 223 28.16 -12.03 22.17
CA ALA A 223 27.79 -13.02 23.20
C ALA A 223 26.44 -13.75 23.04
N LEU A 224 26.53 -14.94 22.44
CA LEU A 224 25.63 -16.07 22.65
C LEU A 224 25.79 -16.60 24.08
N ALA A 225 24.71 -16.58 24.84
CA ALA A 225 24.49 -17.50 25.96
C ALA A 225 22.98 -17.58 26.22
N ASP A 226 22.46 -18.81 26.26
CA ASP A 226 21.23 -19.30 26.84
C ASP A 226 19.86 -18.79 26.29
N ILE A 227 19.29 -19.59 25.36
CA ILE A 227 17.87 -19.94 25.39
C ILE A 227 17.72 -21.32 24.76
N ALA A 228 17.76 -22.37 25.59
CA ALA A 228 17.23 -23.68 25.24
C ALA A 228 15.69 -23.61 25.35
N PRO A 229 14.91 -24.04 24.32
CA PRO A 229 13.46 -24.15 24.47
C PRO A 229 13.13 -25.27 25.45
N ALA A 230 12.26 -24.95 26.42
CA ALA A 230 11.78 -25.87 27.44
C ALA A 230 11.08 -27.07 26.78
N ALA A 231 11.30 -28.29 27.32
CA ALA A 231 10.88 -29.58 26.80
C ALA A 231 9.34 -29.86 26.78
N ALA A 232 8.50 -28.83 26.79
CA ALA A 232 7.04 -28.97 26.92
C ALA A 232 6.25 -28.83 25.59
N ASP A 233 6.87 -28.44 24.46
CA ASP A 233 6.17 -28.17 23.19
C ASP A 233 6.74 -28.91 21.97
N LEU A 234 7.37 -30.09 22.18
CA LEU A 234 7.89 -30.87 21.07
C LEU A 234 6.76 -31.69 20.43
N PRO A 235 6.59 -31.61 19.08
CA PRO A 235 5.68 -32.51 18.37
C PRO A 235 6.07 -33.97 18.57
N LYS A 236 5.08 -34.88 18.57
CA LYS A 236 5.34 -36.33 18.75
C LYS A 236 6.31 -36.82 17.67
N GLY A 237 7.42 -37.46 18.08
CA GLY A 237 8.44 -37.99 17.16
C GLY A 237 9.50 -36.98 16.72
N ALA A 238 9.44 -35.72 17.17
CA ALA A 238 10.44 -34.70 16.90
C ALA A 238 11.47 -34.59 18.03
N ILE A 239 12.73 -34.30 17.66
CA ILE A 239 13.77 -33.86 18.58
C ILE A 239 14.13 -32.41 18.28
N ALA A 240 14.34 -31.60 19.32
CA ALA A 240 14.84 -30.25 19.16
C ALA A 240 16.26 -30.25 18.54
N ALA A 241 16.58 -29.24 17.74
CA ALA A 241 17.91 -29.06 17.20
C ALA A 241 18.94 -28.95 18.34
N THR A 242 20.10 -29.58 18.15
CA THR A 242 21.25 -29.43 19.07
C THR A 242 21.78 -28.00 19.01
N GLU A 243 22.48 -27.54 20.04
CA GLU A 243 23.03 -26.16 20.11
C GLU A 243 23.89 -25.79 18.90
N ASP A 244 24.49 -26.76 18.22
CA ASP A 244 25.26 -26.59 16.98
C ASP A 244 24.41 -26.65 15.71
N GLY A 245 23.09 -26.83 15.79
CA GLY A 245 22.18 -26.95 14.64
C GLY A 245 22.38 -28.22 13.81
N SER A 246 23.17 -29.19 14.30
CA SER A 246 23.45 -30.47 13.63
C SER A 246 22.35 -31.50 13.90
N ALA A 247 22.17 -32.44 12.95
CA ALA A 247 21.26 -33.56 13.09
C ALA A 247 21.73 -34.52 14.19
N PRO A 248 20.86 -34.93 15.12
CA PRO A 248 21.15 -36.07 15.99
C PRO A 248 21.27 -37.36 15.17
N GLU A 249 22.03 -38.34 15.64
CA GLU A 249 22.17 -39.64 14.95
C GLU A 249 20.81 -40.29 14.69
N GLY A 250 20.51 -40.61 13.44
CA GLY A 250 19.26 -41.24 13.02
C GLY A 250 18.09 -40.30 12.74
N TYR A 251 18.29 -38.96 12.74
CA TYR A 251 17.28 -37.96 12.46
C TYR A 251 17.74 -37.03 11.31
N ASP A 252 17.36 -37.42 10.07
CA ASP A 252 17.85 -36.74 8.86
C ASP A 252 16.85 -35.75 8.27
N ILE A 253 15.60 -35.68 8.75
CA ILE A 253 14.53 -34.87 8.18
C ILE A 253 14.39 -33.58 8.98
N LYS A 254 14.55 -32.45 8.30
CA LYS A 254 14.43 -31.10 8.88
C LYS A 254 12.98 -30.63 8.87
N GLY A 255 12.45 -30.24 10.03
CA GLY A 255 11.18 -29.55 10.19
C GLY A 255 11.38 -28.09 10.55
N ASN A 256 10.59 -27.22 9.94
CA ASN A 256 10.56 -25.81 10.26
C ASN A 256 9.14 -25.42 10.69
N ALA A 257 8.98 -25.00 11.95
CA ALA A 257 7.69 -24.68 12.55
C ALA A 257 7.02 -23.45 11.90
N ASP A 258 7.81 -22.44 11.51
CA ASP A 258 7.30 -21.22 10.90
C ASP A 258 6.57 -21.48 9.58
N SER A 259 7.07 -22.42 8.78
CA SER A 259 6.52 -22.77 7.47
C SER A 259 5.56 -23.96 7.49
N GLY A 260 5.62 -24.81 8.55
CA GLY A 260 4.90 -26.07 8.64
C GLY A 260 5.35 -27.10 7.59
N LEU A 261 6.59 -26.97 7.08
CA LEU A 261 7.14 -27.84 6.04
C LEU A 261 8.28 -28.69 6.59
N TYR A 262 8.40 -29.92 6.05
CA TYR A 262 9.58 -30.76 6.29
C TYR A 262 10.39 -30.94 5.02
N HIS A 263 11.70 -31.13 5.16
CA HIS A 263 12.66 -31.30 4.07
C HIS A 263 13.48 -32.55 4.25
N VAL A 264 13.48 -33.40 3.21
CA VAL A 264 14.27 -34.63 3.18
C VAL A 264 15.69 -34.36 2.67
N PRO A 265 16.69 -35.17 3.07
CA PRO A 265 18.05 -35.07 2.54
C PRO A 265 18.07 -35.13 1.01
N GLY A 266 18.90 -34.28 0.37
CA GLY A 266 19.00 -34.19 -1.08
C GLY A 266 17.95 -33.27 -1.75
N SER A 267 17.00 -32.71 -1.00
CA SER A 267 16.07 -31.73 -1.56
C SER A 267 16.69 -30.36 -1.80
N ALA A 268 16.21 -29.63 -2.80
CA ALA A 268 16.78 -28.34 -3.24
C ALA A 268 16.85 -27.29 -2.12
N PHE A 269 16.01 -27.39 -1.10
CA PHE A 269 15.95 -26.46 0.01
C PHE A 269 16.55 -26.98 1.32
N TYR A 270 16.95 -28.25 1.37
CA TYR A 270 17.46 -28.90 2.58
C TYR A 270 18.64 -28.13 3.23
N ASN A 271 19.61 -27.71 2.41
CA ASN A 271 20.80 -27.00 2.90
C ASN A 271 20.52 -25.53 3.27
N ARG A 272 19.39 -24.96 2.83
CA ARG A 272 19.01 -23.57 3.08
C ARG A 272 18.07 -23.42 4.27
N THR A 273 17.42 -24.52 4.69
CA THR A 273 16.46 -24.50 5.80
C THR A 273 17.20 -24.72 7.11
N VAL A 274 16.99 -23.81 8.06
CA VAL A 274 17.40 -23.97 9.44
C VAL A 274 16.37 -24.87 10.11
N ALA A 275 16.84 -26.02 10.67
CA ALA A 275 15.98 -26.97 11.36
C ALA A 275 15.65 -26.46 12.76
N GLU A 276 14.38 -26.41 13.10
CA GLU A 276 13.88 -26.21 14.48
C GLU A 276 13.57 -27.54 15.12
N PHE A 277 13.14 -28.51 14.30
CA PHE A 277 12.88 -29.88 14.70
C PHE A 277 13.54 -30.87 13.75
N TRP A 278 13.89 -32.05 14.27
CA TRP A 278 14.43 -33.14 13.50
C TRP A 278 13.52 -34.36 13.66
N PHE A 279 13.24 -35.05 12.55
CA PHE A 279 12.41 -36.24 12.50
C PHE A 279 13.20 -37.42 11.94
N ALA A 280 12.93 -38.63 12.44
CA ALA A 280 13.57 -39.85 11.96
C ALA A 280 13.00 -40.28 10.60
N THR A 281 11.66 -40.18 10.43
CA THR A 281 10.97 -40.58 9.19
C THR A 281 10.07 -39.48 8.66
N ALA A 282 9.71 -39.56 7.37
CA ALA A 282 8.75 -38.64 6.77
C ALA A 282 7.34 -38.82 7.35
N GLU A 283 7.00 -40.00 7.73
CA GLU A 283 5.72 -40.34 8.37
C GLU A 283 5.57 -39.69 9.75
N ASP A 284 6.66 -39.60 10.53
CA ASP A 284 6.67 -38.90 11.81
C ASP A 284 6.48 -37.37 11.62
N ALA A 285 7.07 -36.80 10.59
CA ALA A 285 6.90 -35.39 10.27
C ALA A 285 5.46 -35.07 9.83
N GLU A 286 4.82 -35.95 9.05
CA GLU A 286 3.42 -35.83 8.65
C GLU A 286 2.46 -36.06 9.83
N ALA A 287 2.73 -37.00 10.68
CA ALA A 287 1.98 -37.24 11.91
C ALA A 287 2.08 -36.05 12.90
N ALA A 288 3.19 -35.32 12.86
CA ALA A 288 3.40 -34.07 13.60
C ALA A 288 2.74 -32.87 12.96
N GLY A 289 2.09 -33.01 11.78
CA GLY A 289 1.38 -31.95 11.06
C GLY A 289 2.24 -31.14 10.07
N PHE A 290 3.45 -31.56 9.78
CA PHE A 290 4.31 -30.98 8.76
C PHE A 290 3.98 -31.52 7.38
N GLN A 291 4.18 -30.71 6.33
CA GLN A 291 3.84 -31.08 4.96
C GLN A 291 5.07 -31.02 4.05
N LEU A 292 5.10 -31.90 3.03
CA LEU A 292 6.11 -31.84 1.97
C LEU A 292 5.93 -30.56 1.14
N PRO A 293 7.01 -29.83 0.76
CA PRO A 293 6.91 -28.67 -0.10
C PRO A 293 6.19 -28.97 -1.43
N PRO A 294 5.37 -28.04 -1.97
CA PRO A 294 4.59 -28.27 -3.20
C PRO A 294 5.41 -28.66 -4.43
N SER A 295 6.68 -28.24 -4.47
CA SER A 295 7.62 -28.60 -5.55
C SER A 295 8.05 -30.07 -5.53
N GLN A 296 7.94 -30.73 -4.39
CA GLN A 296 8.36 -32.13 -4.20
C GLN A 296 7.19 -33.11 -4.24
N ARG A 297 5.95 -32.66 -4.00
CA ARG A 297 4.74 -33.49 -4.14
C ARG A 297 4.55 -34.01 -5.55
N LYS A 298 4.93 -33.20 -6.59
CA LYS A 298 4.83 -33.61 -8.01
C LYS A 298 5.82 -34.68 -8.45
N SER A 299 6.91 -34.89 -7.71
CA SER A 299 7.90 -35.94 -8.01
C SER A 299 7.61 -37.28 -7.31
N ALA A 300 6.82 -37.26 -6.22
CA ALA A 300 6.40 -38.49 -5.55
C ALA A 300 5.27 -39.22 -6.31
N ASP A 301 4.30 -38.46 -6.88
CA ASP A 301 3.20 -39.02 -7.68
C ASP A 301 3.64 -39.64 -9.03
N SER A 302 4.87 -39.37 -9.47
CA SER A 302 5.41 -39.93 -10.75
C SER A 302 6.24 -41.20 -10.54
N ALA A 303 6.53 -41.61 -9.31
CA ALA A 303 7.34 -42.79 -9.02
C ALA A 303 6.49 -44.06 -8.77
N ASP A 304 5.18 -43.96 -8.48
CA ASP A 304 4.27 -45.08 -8.24
C ASP A 304 3.53 -45.57 -9.49
N GLY A 305 3.89 -45.06 -10.68
CA GLY A 305 3.20 -45.37 -11.96
C GLY A 305 3.91 -46.36 -12.88
N GLU A 306 5.03 -46.99 -12.51
CA GLU A 306 5.79 -47.90 -13.36
C GLU A 306 6.08 -49.26 -12.71
N GLU A 307 5.08 -49.89 -12.13
CA GLU A 307 5.04 -51.34 -11.92
C GLU A 307 3.57 -51.85 -11.93
N SER A 308 3.07 -52.10 -13.16
CA SER A 308 1.99 -53.06 -13.44
C SER A 308 1.97 -53.41 -14.92
#